data_09330abcc04077d9e93cfc32a6568f36
#
_entry.id   09330abcc04077d9e93cfc32a6568f36
#
_cell.length_a   1.000
_cell.length_b   1.000
_cell.length_c   1.000
_cell.angle_alpha   90.00
_cell.angle_beta   90.00
_cell.angle_gamma   90.00
#
_symmetry.space_group_name_H-M   'P 1'
#
loop_
_entity.id
_entity.type
_entity.pdbx_description
1 polymer ?
#
loop_
_entity_poly.entity_id
_entity_poly.type
_entity_poly.pdbx_seq_one_letter_code
_entity_poly.pdbx_strand_id
1 'polypeptide(L)'
;MTDRTSSSITVAADRATVMRIIADFGAYPDWATGVRAAEVVETSPGGGPRRVRFSLDAGVIRDTYVLAYDWDADVAVRWQLAEPGSMVTEMSGAYLLADEGGATKVSYELAVGTKMPLPGLIRRRAEKTIIDTALRGLKTRAESGSSTGRR
;
A
#
# COMPACT_ATOMS: atom_id res chain seq x y z
N MET A 1 -9.95 4.06 19.77
CA MET A 1 -9.38 3.02 18.92
C MET A 1 -9.87 3.19 17.49
N THR A 2 -8.96 3.23 16.55
CA THR A 2 -9.32 3.39 15.15
C THR A 2 -9.52 2.04 14.50
N ASP A 3 -10.68 1.83 13.94
CA ASP A 3 -10.96 0.62 13.19
C ASP A 3 -10.26 0.68 11.85
N ARG A 4 -9.68 -0.43 11.45
CA ARG A 4 -9.05 -0.53 10.14
C ARG A 4 -10.01 -1.15 9.15
N THR A 5 -10.02 -0.60 7.95
CA THR A 5 -10.69 -1.20 6.81
C THR A 5 -9.75 -2.21 6.21
N SER A 6 -10.24 -3.37 5.83
CA SER A 6 -9.37 -4.41 5.27
C SER A 6 -10.06 -5.15 4.15
N SER A 7 -9.25 -5.72 3.27
CA SER A 7 -9.72 -6.58 2.20
C SER A 7 -8.59 -7.49 1.80
N SER A 8 -8.88 -8.53 1.03
CA SER A 8 -7.84 -9.45 0.57
C SER A 8 -8.14 -9.94 -0.83
N ILE A 9 -7.09 -10.43 -1.50
CA ILE A 9 -7.19 -10.96 -2.85
C ILE A 9 -6.12 -12.03 -3.00
N THR A 10 -6.37 -13.02 -3.87
CA THR A 10 -5.36 -14.02 -4.19
C THR A 10 -4.66 -13.64 -5.49
N VAL A 11 -3.34 -13.62 -5.44
CA VAL A 11 -2.49 -13.24 -6.57
C VAL A 11 -1.72 -14.46 -7.03
N ALA A 12 -1.73 -14.74 -8.33
CA ALA A 12 -1.06 -15.90 -8.90
C ALA A 12 0.44 -15.61 -9.09
N ALA A 13 1.12 -15.39 -7.97
CA ALA A 13 2.56 -15.14 -7.92
C ALA A 13 3.02 -15.47 -6.50
N ASP A 14 4.31 -15.76 -6.33
CA ASP A 14 4.81 -16.09 -5.00
C ASP A 14 5.01 -14.83 -4.15
N ARG A 15 5.23 -15.04 -2.85
CA ARG A 15 5.36 -13.92 -1.90
C ARG A 15 6.52 -13.01 -2.24
N ALA A 16 7.63 -13.58 -2.68
CA ALA A 16 8.82 -12.78 -3.01
C ALA A 16 8.52 -11.84 -4.18
N THR A 17 7.82 -12.33 -5.19
CA THR A 17 7.44 -11.52 -6.34
C THR A 17 6.50 -10.40 -5.92
N VAL A 18 5.49 -10.73 -5.11
CA VAL A 18 4.52 -9.75 -4.64
C VAL A 18 5.20 -8.69 -3.78
N MET A 19 6.05 -9.10 -2.85
CA MET A 19 6.72 -8.15 -1.96
C MET A 19 7.66 -7.24 -2.73
N ARG A 20 8.30 -7.74 -3.77
CA ARG A 20 9.19 -6.94 -4.60
C ARG A 20 8.43 -5.81 -5.29
N ILE A 21 7.20 -6.09 -5.73
CA ILE A 21 6.35 -5.07 -6.35
C ILE A 21 5.91 -4.05 -5.30
N ILE A 22 5.56 -4.50 -4.10
CA ILE A 22 5.17 -3.61 -3.01
C ILE A 22 6.31 -2.69 -2.61
N ALA A 23 7.55 -3.16 -2.71
CA ALA A 23 8.73 -2.37 -2.35
C ALA A 23 9.20 -1.44 -3.47
N ASP A 24 8.69 -1.60 -4.67
CA ASP A 24 9.10 -0.78 -5.82
C ASP A 24 8.23 0.47 -5.91
N PHE A 25 8.49 1.42 -5.03
CA PHE A 25 7.64 2.60 -4.88
C PHE A 25 7.61 3.49 -6.11
N GLY A 26 8.71 3.59 -6.84
CA GLY A 26 8.75 4.41 -8.04
C GLY A 26 7.75 3.99 -9.11
N ALA A 27 7.32 2.73 -9.09
CA ALA A 27 6.37 2.20 -10.06
C ALA A 27 4.92 2.27 -9.58
N TYR A 28 4.66 2.75 -8.35
CA TYR A 28 3.30 2.80 -7.82
C TYR A 28 2.30 3.51 -8.72
N PRO A 29 2.63 4.64 -9.35
CA PRO A 29 1.66 5.29 -10.24
C PRO A 29 1.18 4.41 -11.38
N ASP A 30 1.96 3.40 -11.74
CA ASP A 30 1.62 2.51 -12.86
C ASP A 30 0.54 1.50 -12.47
N TRP A 31 0.41 1.15 -11.18
CA TRP A 31 -0.55 0.13 -10.79
C TRP A 31 -1.42 0.51 -9.60
N ALA A 32 -0.98 1.41 -8.74
CA ALA A 32 -1.76 1.83 -7.58
C ALA A 32 -2.50 3.11 -7.93
N THR A 33 -3.64 2.96 -8.58
CA THR A 33 -4.44 4.10 -9.01
C THR A 33 -4.73 5.02 -7.82
N GLY A 34 -4.56 6.31 -8.01
CA GLY A 34 -4.69 7.27 -6.92
C GLY A 34 -3.36 7.71 -6.37
N VAL A 35 -2.32 6.91 -6.51
CA VAL A 35 -0.98 7.33 -6.12
C VAL A 35 -0.37 8.07 -7.32
N ARG A 36 -0.16 9.36 -7.17
CA ARG A 36 0.43 10.17 -8.24
C ARG A 36 1.93 10.08 -8.23
N ALA A 37 2.53 9.93 -7.05
CA ALA A 37 3.98 9.79 -6.91
C ALA A 37 4.28 9.10 -5.59
N ALA A 38 5.35 8.33 -5.57
CA ALA A 38 5.88 7.73 -4.35
C ALA A 38 7.39 7.77 -4.46
N GLU A 39 8.03 8.46 -3.54
CA GLU A 39 9.46 8.71 -3.58
C GLU A 39 10.11 8.23 -2.29
N VAL A 40 11.10 7.35 -2.41
CA VAL A 40 11.85 6.89 -1.24
C VAL A 40 12.76 8.03 -0.78
N VAL A 41 12.53 8.55 0.43
CA VAL A 41 13.30 9.67 0.96
C VAL A 41 14.29 9.22 2.01
N GLU A 42 14.18 8.00 2.51
CA GLU A 42 15.15 7.43 3.44
C GLU A 42 15.22 5.92 3.23
N THR A 43 16.43 5.39 3.20
CA THR A 43 16.67 3.95 3.04
C THR A 43 17.31 3.44 4.33
N SER A 44 16.90 2.25 4.78
CA SER A 44 17.46 1.65 5.98
C SER A 44 18.87 1.14 5.71
N PRO A 45 19.66 0.90 6.77
CA PRO A 45 21.03 0.36 6.58
C PRO A 45 21.06 -0.95 5.82
N GLY A 46 19.98 -1.73 5.88
CA GLY A 46 19.88 -2.99 5.14
C GLY A 46 19.48 -2.82 3.68
N GLY A 47 19.23 -1.59 3.22
CA GLY A 47 18.91 -1.31 1.83
C GLY A 47 17.43 -1.18 1.51
N GLY A 48 16.53 -1.53 2.43
CA GLY A 48 15.11 -1.42 2.19
C GLY A 48 14.59 -0.01 2.37
N PRO A 49 13.51 0.36 1.66
CA PRO A 49 12.90 1.67 1.84
C PRO A 49 12.39 1.84 3.27
N ARG A 50 12.74 2.93 3.91
CA ARG A 50 12.34 3.18 5.29
C ARG A 50 11.30 4.29 5.37
N ARG A 51 11.49 5.36 4.62
CA ARG A 51 10.51 6.45 4.57
C ARG A 51 10.22 6.78 3.12
N VAL A 52 8.95 6.96 2.83
CA VAL A 52 8.49 7.20 1.46
C VAL A 52 7.51 8.35 1.47
N ARG A 53 7.74 9.32 0.58
CA ARG A 53 6.82 10.44 0.40
C ARG A 53 5.81 10.06 -0.66
N PHE A 54 4.53 10.18 -0.31
CA PHE A 54 3.44 9.88 -1.22
C PHE A 54 2.69 11.14 -1.60
N SER A 55 2.30 11.23 -2.87
CA SER A 55 1.29 12.16 -3.32
C SER A 55 0.09 11.34 -3.71
N LEU A 56 -1.00 11.48 -2.98
CA LEU A 56 -2.20 10.66 -3.14
C LEU A 56 -3.37 11.53 -3.61
N ASP A 57 -4.12 11.01 -4.57
CA ASP A 57 -5.39 11.59 -4.97
C ASP A 57 -6.40 10.45 -5.06
N ALA A 58 -7.14 10.24 -3.99
CA ALA A 58 -8.14 9.18 -3.91
C ALA A 58 -9.53 9.79 -3.70
N GLY A 59 -9.82 10.84 -4.44
CA GLY A 59 -11.11 11.51 -4.36
C GLY A 59 -11.18 12.44 -3.16
N VAL A 60 -11.87 12.02 -2.10
CA VAL A 60 -12.03 12.89 -0.91
C VAL A 60 -10.74 12.97 -0.09
N ILE A 61 -9.79 12.08 -0.31
CA ILE A 61 -8.50 12.13 0.39
C ILE A 61 -7.43 12.45 -0.63
N ARG A 62 -6.89 13.66 -0.54
CA ARG A 62 -5.82 14.12 -1.43
C ARG A 62 -4.78 14.81 -0.59
N ASP A 63 -3.54 14.38 -0.67
CA ASP A 63 -2.50 14.97 0.14
C ASP A 63 -1.12 14.47 -0.26
N THR A 64 -0.12 15.11 0.32
CA THR A 64 1.27 14.65 0.26
C THR A 64 1.73 14.45 1.69
N TYR A 65 2.30 13.30 1.97
CA TYR A 65 2.72 12.91 3.33
C TYR A 65 3.86 11.91 3.25
N VAL A 66 4.47 11.60 4.39
CA VAL A 66 5.57 10.64 4.45
C VAL A 66 5.16 9.50 5.37
N LEU A 67 5.35 8.28 4.90
CA LEU A 67 5.10 7.07 5.68
C LEU A 67 6.42 6.42 6.06
N ALA A 68 6.46 5.85 7.27
CA ALA A 68 7.59 5.05 7.73
C ALA A 68 7.22 3.58 7.62
N TYR A 69 8.12 2.78 7.05
CA TYR A 69 7.89 1.38 6.74
C TYR A 69 8.71 0.46 7.60
N ASP A 70 8.09 -0.65 7.99
CA ASP A 70 8.72 -1.71 8.75
C ASP A 70 8.48 -3.02 8.00
N TRP A 71 9.56 -3.65 7.54
CA TRP A 71 9.50 -4.82 6.66
C TRP A 71 9.75 -6.09 7.45
N ASP A 72 8.95 -7.12 7.19
CA ASP A 72 9.09 -8.44 7.79
C ASP A 72 9.22 -9.46 6.67
N ALA A 73 10.40 -9.54 6.08
CA ALA A 73 10.74 -10.43 4.96
C ALA A 73 9.63 -10.41 3.90
N ASP A 74 9.18 -11.59 3.44
CA ASP A 74 8.11 -11.68 2.44
C ASP A 74 6.74 -11.92 3.08
N VAL A 75 6.64 -11.74 4.39
CA VAL A 75 5.44 -12.07 5.14
C VAL A 75 4.56 -10.85 5.35
N ALA A 76 5.16 -9.72 5.65
CA ALA A 76 4.39 -8.53 5.99
C ALA A 76 5.20 -7.27 5.82
N VAL A 77 4.51 -6.18 5.57
CA VAL A 77 5.07 -4.84 5.70
C VAL A 77 4.02 -3.98 6.37
N ARG A 78 4.46 -3.16 7.30
CA ARG A 78 3.58 -2.26 8.05
C ARG A 78 4.09 -0.85 7.90
N TRP A 79 3.17 0.09 7.96
CA TRP A 79 3.56 1.49 7.87
C TRP A 79 2.72 2.35 8.79
N GLN A 80 3.28 3.51 9.12
CA GLN A 80 2.57 4.53 9.88
C GLN A 80 3.05 5.89 9.41
N LEU A 81 2.25 6.89 9.68
CA LEU A 81 2.56 8.25 9.26
C LEU A 81 3.80 8.75 9.98
N ALA A 82 4.80 9.20 9.21
CA ALA A 82 6.01 9.81 9.75
C ALA A 82 5.92 11.33 9.71
N GLU A 83 5.38 11.88 8.62
CA GLU A 83 5.17 13.32 8.49
C GLU A 83 3.78 13.56 7.94
N PRO A 84 2.93 14.29 8.65
CA PRO A 84 1.57 14.55 8.18
C PRO A 84 1.58 15.49 7.00
N GLY A 85 0.51 15.42 6.22
CA GLY A 85 0.26 16.38 5.16
C GLY A 85 -0.64 17.50 5.67
N SER A 86 -1.23 18.22 4.74
CA SER A 86 -2.16 19.28 5.12
C SER A 86 -3.52 18.74 5.50
N MET A 87 -3.87 17.54 5.02
CA MET A 87 -5.16 16.92 5.29
C MET A 87 -5.03 15.68 6.14
N VAL A 88 -4.09 14.79 5.80
CA VAL A 88 -3.91 13.51 6.47
C VAL A 88 -3.09 13.71 7.74
N THR A 89 -3.69 13.38 8.89
CA THR A 89 -3.03 13.53 10.20
C THR A 89 -2.73 12.19 10.85
N GLU A 90 -3.30 11.11 10.32
CA GLU A 90 -3.02 9.74 10.74
C GLU A 90 -3.11 8.83 9.55
N MET A 91 -2.19 7.88 9.47
CA MET A 91 -2.31 6.81 8.49
C MET A 91 -1.49 5.64 8.98
N SER A 92 -2.11 4.48 9.04
CA SER A 92 -1.39 3.25 9.34
C SER A 92 -2.00 2.14 8.51
N GLY A 93 -1.18 1.16 8.19
CA GLY A 93 -1.66 0.05 7.41
C GLY A 93 -0.66 -1.08 7.35
N ALA A 94 -1.04 -2.11 6.61
CA ALA A 94 -0.20 -3.28 6.43
C ALA A 94 -0.61 -4.05 5.19
N TYR A 95 0.38 -4.65 4.53
CA TYR A 95 0.16 -5.76 3.63
C TYR A 95 0.60 -7.02 4.36
N LEU A 96 -0.24 -8.03 4.36
CA LEU A 96 0.06 -9.32 4.96
C LEU A 96 -0.02 -10.37 3.86
N LEU A 97 1.04 -11.16 3.70
CA LEU A 97 1.15 -12.13 2.61
C LEU A 97 1.15 -13.54 3.17
N ALA A 98 0.23 -14.37 2.70
CA ALA A 98 0.14 -15.77 3.09
C ALA A 98 0.25 -16.65 1.87
N ASP A 99 1.06 -17.70 1.98
CA ASP A 99 1.27 -18.65 0.88
C ASP A 99 0.01 -19.50 0.70
N GLU A 100 -0.43 -19.62 -0.55
CA GLU A 100 -1.61 -20.43 -0.90
C GLU A 100 -1.28 -21.32 -2.09
N GLY A 101 -0.44 -22.33 -1.87
CA GLY A 101 -0.16 -23.31 -2.90
C GLY A 101 0.48 -22.75 -4.16
N GLY A 102 1.47 -21.88 -3.99
CA GLY A 102 2.15 -21.25 -5.12
C GLY A 102 1.60 -19.88 -5.49
N ALA A 103 0.39 -19.57 -5.01
CA ALA A 103 -0.16 -18.23 -5.11
C ALA A 103 0.01 -17.55 -3.76
N THR A 104 -0.37 -16.29 -3.68
CA THR A 104 -0.26 -15.52 -2.43
C THR A 104 -1.60 -14.87 -2.13
N LYS A 105 -2.07 -15.09 -0.90
CA LYS A 105 -3.20 -14.30 -0.39
C LYS A 105 -2.64 -13.01 0.17
N VAL A 106 -3.06 -11.89 -0.41
CA VAL A 106 -2.61 -10.56 0.00
C VAL A 106 -3.74 -9.89 0.75
N SER A 107 -3.50 -9.56 2.01
CA SER A 107 -4.45 -8.78 2.82
C SER A 107 -3.90 -7.38 2.98
N TYR A 108 -4.76 -6.38 2.87
CA TYR A 108 -4.39 -4.98 3.00
C TYR A 108 -5.30 -4.37 4.08
N GLU A 109 -4.69 -3.79 5.09
CA GLU A 109 -5.39 -3.09 6.16
C GLU A 109 -5.02 -1.62 6.11
N LEU A 110 -5.98 -0.75 6.34
CA LEU A 110 -5.74 0.69 6.25
C LEU A 110 -6.64 1.47 7.21
N ALA A 111 -6.04 2.42 7.91
CA ALA A 111 -6.78 3.40 8.73
C ALA A 111 -6.23 4.78 8.39
N VAL A 112 -7.13 5.72 8.11
CA VAL A 112 -6.77 7.10 7.76
C VAL A 112 -7.51 8.05 8.67
N GLY A 113 -6.80 9.03 9.24
CA GLY A 113 -7.41 10.14 9.96
C GLY A 113 -7.10 11.43 9.25
N THR A 114 -8.04 12.36 9.28
CA THR A 114 -7.90 13.64 8.60
C THR A 114 -8.08 14.79 9.59
N LYS A 115 -7.49 15.94 9.26
CA LYS A 115 -7.57 17.13 10.09
C LYS A 115 -9.04 17.58 10.26
N MET A 116 -9.80 17.55 9.18
CA MET A 116 -11.24 17.74 9.23
C MET A 116 -11.86 16.34 9.23
N PRO A 117 -12.41 15.88 10.35
CA PRO A 117 -12.91 14.51 10.41
C PRO A 117 -13.98 14.23 9.36
N LEU A 118 -13.82 13.15 8.64
CA LEU A 118 -14.83 12.70 7.71
C LEU A 118 -15.87 11.86 8.44
N PRO A 119 -17.15 11.92 8.05
CA PRO A 119 -18.12 10.98 8.60
C PRO A 119 -17.62 9.55 8.42
N GLY A 120 -17.87 8.70 9.42
CA GLY A 120 -17.33 7.35 9.44
C GLY A 120 -17.60 6.55 8.17
N LEU A 121 -18.82 6.69 7.62
CA LEU A 121 -19.18 5.96 6.41
C LEU A 121 -18.37 6.44 5.20
N ILE A 122 -18.16 7.74 5.09
CA ILE A 122 -17.38 8.31 3.99
C ILE A 122 -15.92 7.92 4.12
N ARG A 123 -15.39 7.97 5.34
CA ARG A 123 -14.01 7.58 5.60
C ARG A 123 -13.76 6.12 5.23
N ARG A 124 -14.65 5.23 5.65
CA ARG A 124 -14.51 3.81 5.34
C ARG A 124 -14.62 3.53 3.85
N ARG A 125 -15.49 4.27 3.16
CA ARG A 125 -15.62 4.12 1.71
C ARG A 125 -14.36 4.57 1.00
N ALA A 126 -13.73 5.67 1.46
CA ALA A 126 -12.49 6.14 0.89
C ALA A 126 -11.37 5.13 1.13
N GLU A 127 -11.28 4.60 2.36
CA GLU A 127 -10.28 3.59 2.68
C GLU A 127 -10.46 2.35 1.82
N LYS A 128 -11.71 1.91 1.64
CA LYS A 128 -11.99 0.73 0.84
C LYS A 128 -11.63 0.94 -0.62
N THR A 129 -11.87 2.13 -1.15
CA THR A 129 -11.50 2.45 -2.53
C THR A 129 -9.99 2.37 -2.71
N ILE A 130 -9.23 2.92 -1.77
CA ILE A 130 -7.77 2.85 -1.81
C ILE A 130 -7.32 1.39 -1.78
N ILE A 131 -7.87 0.61 -0.85
CA ILE A 131 -7.50 -0.79 -0.69
C ILE A 131 -7.84 -1.61 -1.94
N ASP A 132 -9.06 -1.52 -2.41
CA ASP A 132 -9.51 -2.34 -3.54
C ASP A 132 -8.78 -2.00 -4.82
N THR A 133 -8.53 -0.72 -5.04
CA THR A 133 -7.79 -0.26 -6.22
C THR A 133 -6.35 -0.77 -6.17
N ALA A 134 -5.73 -0.68 -5.00
CA ALA A 134 -4.35 -1.15 -4.84
C ALA A 134 -4.26 -2.66 -5.02
N LEU A 135 -5.18 -3.42 -4.43
CA LEU A 135 -5.15 -4.88 -4.56
C LEU A 135 -5.35 -5.34 -5.99
N ARG A 136 -6.30 -4.73 -6.71
CA ARG A 136 -6.53 -5.08 -8.11
C ARG A 136 -5.32 -4.72 -8.98
N GLY A 137 -4.75 -3.55 -8.74
CA GLY A 137 -3.55 -3.13 -9.46
C GLY A 137 -2.36 -4.03 -9.20
N LEU A 138 -2.17 -4.40 -7.93
CA LEU A 138 -1.10 -5.30 -7.53
C LEU A 138 -1.25 -6.66 -8.21
N LYS A 139 -2.47 -7.19 -8.19
CA LYS A 139 -2.74 -8.48 -8.83
C LYS A 139 -2.44 -8.43 -10.33
N THR A 140 -2.92 -7.42 -11.01
CA THR A 140 -2.68 -7.25 -12.44
C THR A 140 -1.18 -7.13 -12.72
N ARG A 141 -0.48 -6.31 -11.93
CA ARG A 141 0.95 -6.09 -12.10
C ARG A 141 1.74 -7.38 -11.89
N ALA A 142 1.44 -8.10 -10.83
CA ALA A 142 2.17 -9.31 -10.48
C ALA A 142 1.93 -10.42 -11.50
N GLU A 143 0.70 -10.57 -11.94
CA GLU A 143 0.36 -11.63 -12.89
C GLU A 143 0.86 -11.32 -14.30
N SER A 144 0.82 -10.06 -14.70
CA SER A 144 1.40 -9.65 -15.99
C SER A 144 2.91 -9.77 -15.97
N GLY A 145 3.54 -9.29 -14.90
CA GLY A 145 4.99 -9.36 -14.77
C GLY A 145 5.50 -10.79 -14.74
N SER A 146 4.79 -11.66 -14.02
CA SER A 146 5.13 -13.06 -13.94
C SER A 146 5.03 -13.72 -15.33
N SER A 147 3.96 -13.42 -16.05
CA SER A 147 3.77 -13.93 -17.40
C SER A 147 4.86 -13.45 -18.34
N THR A 148 5.20 -12.17 -18.25
CA THR A 148 6.24 -11.58 -19.08
C THR A 148 7.61 -12.14 -18.73
N GLY A 149 7.85 -12.37 -17.46
CA GLY A 149 9.16 -12.84 -17.00
C GLY A 149 9.54 -14.22 -17.49
N ARG A 150 8.61 -14.97 -18.02
CA ARG A 150 8.90 -16.30 -18.50
C ARG A 150 9.62 -16.34 -19.83
N ARG A 151 9.68 -15.25 -20.52
CA ARG A 151 10.37 -15.21 -21.80
C ARG A 151 11.86 -15.17 -21.68
#